data_620a4b8caa346eb6e2074002573af0d7
#
_entry.id   620a4b8caa346eb6e2074002573af0d7
#
_cell.length_a   1.000
_cell.length_b   1.000
_cell.length_c   1.000
_cell.angle_alpha   90.00
_cell.angle_beta   90.00
_cell.angle_gamma   90.00
#
_symmetry.space_group_name_H-M   'P 1'
#
loop_
_entity.id
_entity.type
_entity.pdbx_description
1 polymer ?
#
loop_
_entity_poly.entity_id
_entity_poly.type
_entity_poly.pdbx_seq_one_letter_code
_entity_poly.pdbx_strand_id
1 'polypeptide(L)'
;MTLAIPVAVMFTSCSPNIVGTWNVEKFETSVEGQTGTSLSNIGTFTFKRNGSGEKSLNYFVLGIQRDDNVPFKWTWDSQSYITIDSQGSEFSKTWILIENKRKSQVWKSTDGSNTVHELVLKK
;
A
#
# COMPACT_ATOMS: atom_id res chain seq x y z
N MET A 1 -3.82 -15.65 -38.50
CA MET A 1 -2.66 -16.09 -37.94
C MET A 1 -1.93 -15.08 -37.12
N THR A 2 -2.00 -13.89 -37.24
CA THR A 2 -1.26 -12.93 -36.49
C THR A 2 -2.05 -12.32 -35.36
N LEU A 3 -3.13 -12.92 -35.03
CA LEU A 3 -4.10 -12.28 -34.16
C LEU A 3 -3.74 -12.29 -32.71
N ALA A 4 -2.88 -13.17 -32.29
CA ALA A 4 -2.55 -13.30 -30.88
C ALA A 4 -1.69 -12.16 -30.38
N ILE A 5 -0.98 -11.51 -31.24
CA ILE A 5 0.01 -10.52 -30.84
C ILE A 5 -0.59 -9.32 -30.12
N PRO A 6 -1.68 -8.72 -30.61
CA PRO A 6 -2.26 -7.58 -29.91
C PRO A 6 -2.72 -7.92 -28.50
N VAL A 7 -3.14 -9.13 -28.28
CA VAL A 7 -3.61 -9.53 -26.97
C VAL A 7 -2.47 -9.53 -25.97
N ALA A 8 -1.31 -10.01 -26.36
CA ALA A 8 -0.17 -10.03 -25.46
C ALA A 8 0.24 -8.63 -25.04
N VAL A 9 0.17 -7.69 -25.95
CA VAL A 9 0.52 -6.31 -25.64
C VAL A 9 -0.43 -5.74 -24.60
N MET A 10 -1.69 -6.08 -24.69
CA MET A 10 -2.65 -5.55 -23.73
C MET A 10 -2.40 -6.06 -22.33
N PHE A 11 -1.99 -7.28 -22.15
CA PHE A 11 -1.67 -7.79 -20.83
C PHE A 11 -0.52 -7.03 -20.21
N THR A 12 0.47 -6.71 -21.01
CA THR A 12 1.62 -5.98 -20.52
C THR A 12 1.22 -4.61 -19.98
N SER A 13 0.31 -3.94 -20.65
CA SER A 13 -0.08 -2.59 -20.25
C SER A 13 -0.91 -2.56 -18.98
N CYS A 14 -1.42 -3.70 -18.52
CA CYS A 14 -2.23 -3.76 -17.30
C CYS A 14 -1.43 -4.06 -16.04
N SER A 15 -0.10 -4.15 -16.13
CA SER A 15 0.72 -4.43 -14.96
C SER A 15 0.73 -3.20 -14.04
N PRO A 16 0.43 -3.39 -12.75
CA PRO A 16 0.44 -2.27 -11.84
C PRO A 16 1.86 -1.80 -11.52
N ASN A 17 2.01 -0.52 -11.30
CA ASN A 17 3.28 0.06 -10.93
C ASN A 17 3.76 -0.39 -9.56
N ILE A 18 2.88 -0.92 -8.74
CA ILE A 18 3.16 -1.23 -7.36
C ILE A 18 4.06 -2.44 -7.17
N VAL A 19 4.14 -3.33 -8.17
CA VAL A 19 4.94 -4.54 -8.04
C VAL A 19 6.41 -4.18 -7.77
N GLY A 20 6.97 -4.74 -6.71
CA GLY A 20 8.35 -4.48 -6.30
C GLY A 20 8.42 -4.14 -4.83
N THR A 21 9.58 -3.68 -4.41
CA THR A 21 9.85 -3.34 -3.02
C THR A 21 9.83 -1.83 -2.83
N TRP A 22 9.13 -1.40 -1.79
CA TRP A 22 8.91 0.02 -1.49
C TRP A 22 9.32 0.32 -0.07
N ASN A 23 9.93 1.48 0.13
CA ASN A 23 10.18 2.01 1.47
C ASN A 23 8.95 2.76 1.93
N VAL A 24 8.54 2.52 3.17
CA VAL A 24 7.46 3.29 3.78
C VAL A 24 8.06 4.59 4.30
N GLU A 25 7.94 5.63 3.52
CA GLU A 25 8.51 6.91 3.88
C GLU A 25 7.69 7.59 4.99
N LYS A 26 6.37 7.46 4.92
CA LYS A 26 5.49 8.09 5.88
C LYS A 26 4.23 7.25 6.09
N PHE A 27 3.81 7.15 7.33
CA PHE A 27 2.51 6.62 7.68
C PHE A 27 1.87 7.58 8.67
N GLU A 28 0.79 8.21 8.26
CA GLU A 28 0.13 9.25 9.02
C GLU A 28 -1.30 8.85 9.34
N THR A 29 -1.72 9.11 10.57
CA THR A 29 -3.10 8.91 11.00
C THR A 29 -3.63 10.23 11.51
N SER A 30 -4.75 10.66 10.97
CA SER A 30 -5.39 11.92 11.34
C SER A 30 -6.81 11.64 11.79
N VAL A 31 -7.21 12.30 12.86
CA VAL A 31 -8.59 12.25 13.35
C VAL A 31 -9.12 13.68 13.30
N GLU A 32 -10.30 13.84 12.72
CA GLU A 32 -10.90 15.18 12.57
C GLU A 32 -10.96 15.90 13.91
N GLY A 33 -10.46 17.14 13.93
CA GLY A 33 -10.45 17.97 15.11
C GLY A 33 -9.38 17.65 16.13
N GLN A 34 -8.46 16.72 15.81
CA GLN A 34 -7.39 16.32 16.71
C GLN A 34 -6.05 16.33 16.02
N THR A 35 -4.99 16.40 16.80
CA THR A 35 -3.63 16.27 16.29
C THR A 35 -3.40 14.81 15.91
N GLY A 36 -2.97 14.59 14.69
CA GLY A 36 -2.68 13.24 14.21
C GLY A 36 -1.29 12.76 14.61
N THR A 37 -0.95 11.56 14.19
CA THR A 37 0.38 11.00 14.37
C THR A 37 1.00 10.81 13.00
N SER A 38 2.32 10.99 12.94
CA SER A 38 3.07 10.81 11.71
C SER A 38 4.34 10.03 12.01
N LEU A 39 4.54 8.94 11.28
CA LEU A 39 5.69 8.07 11.43
C LEU A 39 6.47 8.08 10.12
N SER A 40 7.79 8.07 10.22
CA SER A 40 8.66 8.14 9.04
C SER A 40 9.60 6.96 9.01
N ASN A 41 9.85 6.45 7.79
CA ASN A 41 10.87 5.44 7.54
C ASN A 41 10.72 4.21 8.42
N ILE A 42 9.53 3.62 8.40
CA ILE A 42 9.22 2.52 9.31
C ILE A 42 9.51 1.14 8.74
N GLY A 43 9.97 1.04 7.49
CA GLY A 43 10.33 -0.25 6.91
C GLY A 43 9.96 -0.36 5.45
N THR A 44 9.66 -1.58 5.02
CA THR A 44 9.43 -1.87 3.61
C THR A 44 8.19 -2.72 3.38
N PHE A 45 7.59 -2.54 2.20
CA PHE A 45 6.59 -3.43 1.62
C PHE A 45 7.15 -4.02 0.33
N THR A 46 6.90 -5.28 0.10
CA THR A 46 7.20 -5.93 -1.18
C THR A 46 5.91 -6.50 -1.76
N PHE A 47 5.54 -6.04 -2.94
CA PHE A 47 4.35 -6.51 -3.64
C PHE A 47 4.78 -7.43 -4.78
N LYS A 48 4.30 -8.66 -4.75
CA LYS A 48 4.63 -9.66 -5.76
C LYS A 48 3.52 -9.78 -6.78
N ARG A 49 3.87 -10.10 -8.00
CA ARG A 49 2.91 -10.21 -9.10
C ARG A 49 1.78 -11.19 -8.85
N ASN A 50 2.06 -12.22 -8.08
CA ASN A 50 1.07 -13.28 -7.84
C ASN A 50 -0.01 -12.88 -6.84
N GLY A 51 -0.04 -11.63 -6.40
CA GLY A 51 -1.03 -11.17 -5.44
C GLY A 51 -0.66 -11.37 -4.00
N SER A 52 0.54 -11.82 -3.72
CA SER A 52 1.05 -11.92 -2.35
C SER A 52 2.03 -10.79 -2.09
N GLY A 53 2.42 -10.63 -0.83
CA GLY A 53 3.39 -9.63 -0.46
C GLY A 53 3.98 -9.89 0.90
N GLU A 54 5.02 -9.13 1.20
CA GLU A 54 5.75 -9.22 2.45
C GLU A 54 5.97 -7.82 3.00
N LYS A 55 5.98 -7.71 4.32
CA LYS A 55 6.28 -6.45 4.99
C LYS A 55 7.35 -6.68 6.03
N SER A 56 8.13 -5.66 6.25
CA SER A 56 9.09 -5.63 7.35
C SER A 56 9.02 -4.24 7.95
N LEU A 57 8.16 -4.07 8.95
CA LEU A 57 7.87 -2.77 9.54
C LEU A 57 8.18 -2.78 11.02
N ASN A 58 8.72 -1.68 11.50
CA ASN A 58 9.04 -1.50 12.89
C ASN A 58 8.76 -0.03 13.25
N TYR A 59 7.85 0.19 14.18
CA TYR A 59 7.46 1.55 14.53
C TYR A 59 6.89 1.59 15.96
N PHE A 60 6.78 2.81 16.49
CA PHE A 60 6.23 3.03 17.82
C PHE A 60 4.87 3.70 17.72
N VAL A 61 3.91 3.20 18.46
CA VAL A 61 2.61 3.84 18.63
C VAL A 61 2.36 4.00 20.11
N LEU A 62 2.22 5.24 20.55
CA LEU A 62 1.98 5.57 21.96
C LEU A 62 3.04 4.94 22.88
N GLY A 63 4.28 4.94 22.43
CA GLY A 63 5.39 4.40 23.21
C GLY A 63 5.54 2.89 23.17
N ILE A 64 4.67 2.20 22.43
CA ILE A 64 4.73 0.75 22.30
C ILE A 64 5.33 0.41 20.94
N GLN A 65 6.36 -0.43 20.94
CA GLN A 65 6.98 -0.87 19.72
C GLN A 65 6.10 -1.90 19.03
N ARG A 66 5.94 -1.75 17.72
CA ARG A 66 5.21 -2.67 16.88
C ARG A 66 6.11 -3.18 15.78
N ASP A 67 6.14 -4.50 15.65
CA ASP A 67 6.84 -5.16 14.55
C ASP A 67 5.78 -5.84 13.71
N ASP A 68 5.67 -5.42 12.46
CA ASP A 68 4.69 -6.00 11.54
C ASP A 68 5.43 -6.66 10.38
N ASN A 69 5.64 -7.95 10.51
CA ASN A 69 6.28 -8.76 9.49
C ASN A 69 5.32 -9.79 8.91
N VAL A 70 4.02 -9.57 9.06
CA VAL A 70 3.00 -10.51 8.62
C VAL A 70 2.86 -10.42 7.11
N PRO A 71 2.94 -11.54 6.39
CA PRO A 71 2.71 -11.53 4.96
C PRO A 71 1.30 -11.07 4.65
N PHE A 72 1.08 -10.59 3.44
CA PHE A 72 -0.23 -10.12 3.06
C PHE A 72 -0.60 -10.60 1.66
N LYS A 73 -1.87 -10.47 1.35
CA LYS A 73 -2.38 -10.60 -0.01
C LYS A 73 -2.89 -9.25 -0.45
N TRP A 74 -2.84 -9.00 -1.73
CA TRP A 74 -3.31 -7.73 -2.25
C TRP A 74 -4.05 -7.92 -3.56
N THR A 75 -5.00 -7.02 -3.80
CA THR A 75 -5.75 -6.98 -5.04
C THR A 75 -5.73 -5.56 -5.57
N TRP A 76 -5.88 -5.45 -6.85
CA TRP A 76 -5.78 -4.21 -7.61
C TRP A 76 -7.09 -3.99 -8.32
N ASP A 77 -7.68 -2.83 -8.17
CA ASP A 77 -8.97 -2.54 -8.79
C ASP A 77 -8.89 -1.24 -9.57
N SER A 78 -8.99 -1.35 -10.90
CA SER A 78 -9.14 -0.21 -11.80
C SER A 78 -8.09 0.88 -11.64
N GLN A 79 -6.92 0.56 -11.13
CA GLN A 79 -5.85 1.53 -10.88
C GLN A 79 -6.23 2.62 -9.87
N SER A 80 -7.33 2.44 -9.17
CA SER A 80 -7.82 3.42 -8.22
C SER A 80 -7.73 2.94 -6.78
N TYR A 81 -7.77 1.62 -6.59
CA TYR A 81 -7.81 1.03 -5.25
C TYR A 81 -6.86 -0.14 -5.15
N ILE A 82 -6.27 -0.28 -3.98
CA ILE A 82 -5.53 -1.49 -3.60
C ILE A 82 -6.10 -1.95 -2.28
N THR A 83 -6.45 -3.23 -2.21
CA THR A 83 -6.89 -3.83 -0.95
C THR A 83 -5.76 -4.72 -0.44
N ILE A 84 -5.34 -4.47 0.79
CA ILE A 84 -4.35 -5.28 1.49
C ILE A 84 -5.11 -6.11 2.52
N ASP A 85 -4.86 -7.41 2.48
CA ASP A 85 -5.43 -8.36 3.43
C ASP A 85 -4.30 -8.95 4.25
N SER A 86 -4.21 -8.55 5.50
CA SER A 86 -3.14 -8.97 6.41
C SER A 86 -3.71 -8.96 7.81
N GLN A 87 -4.17 -10.10 8.26
CA GLN A 87 -4.88 -10.21 9.52
C GLN A 87 -4.08 -9.64 10.68
N GLY A 88 -4.69 -8.75 11.43
CA GLY A 88 -4.05 -8.12 12.59
C GLY A 88 -3.16 -6.94 12.28
N SER A 89 -3.04 -6.55 11.02
CA SER A 89 -2.18 -5.42 10.63
C SER A 89 -2.98 -4.14 10.51
N GLU A 90 -2.35 -3.03 10.90
CA GLU A 90 -2.92 -1.69 10.68
C GLU A 90 -3.11 -1.37 9.20
N PHE A 91 -2.39 -2.07 8.34
CA PHE A 91 -2.39 -1.79 6.90
C PHE A 91 -3.41 -2.63 6.14
N SER A 92 -4.12 -3.51 6.84
CA SER A 92 -5.12 -4.40 6.25
C SER A 92 -6.41 -3.63 6.02
N LYS A 93 -6.53 -3.04 4.84
CA LYS A 93 -7.70 -2.23 4.47
C LYS A 93 -7.64 -1.94 2.98
N THR A 94 -8.67 -1.28 2.48
CA THR A 94 -8.68 -0.79 1.11
C THR A 94 -8.13 0.62 1.07
N TRP A 95 -7.17 0.83 0.19
CA TRP A 95 -6.48 2.09 0.02
C TRP A 95 -6.85 2.72 -1.30
N ILE A 96 -7.10 4.03 -1.28
CA ILE A 96 -7.36 4.83 -2.46
C ILE A 96 -6.04 5.39 -2.95
N LEU A 97 -5.74 5.20 -4.22
CA LEU A 97 -4.50 5.70 -4.80
C LEU A 97 -4.64 7.17 -5.16
N ILE A 98 -3.93 8.02 -4.42
CA ILE A 98 -3.89 9.44 -4.67
C ILE A 98 -2.80 9.77 -5.67
N GLU A 99 -1.65 9.12 -5.53
CA GLU A 99 -0.54 9.23 -6.48
C GLU A 99 -0.07 7.81 -6.80
N ASN A 100 0.04 7.50 -8.09
CA ASN A 100 0.42 6.17 -8.54
C ASN A 100 1.48 6.31 -9.63
N LYS A 101 2.73 6.42 -9.20
CA LYS A 101 3.88 6.59 -10.09
C LYS A 101 4.86 5.44 -9.89
N ARG A 102 5.76 5.28 -10.84
CA ARG A 102 6.71 4.16 -10.82
C ARG A 102 7.59 4.11 -9.58
N LYS A 103 7.90 5.26 -9.00
CA LYS A 103 8.79 5.33 -7.85
C LYS A 103 8.17 6.05 -6.66
N SER A 104 6.90 6.41 -6.75
CA SER A 104 6.24 7.16 -5.71
C SER A 104 4.76 6.79 -5.66
N GLN A 105 4.30 6.42 -4.49
CA GLN A 105 2.90 6.09 -4.25
C GLN A 105 2.42 6.88 -3.05
N VAL A 106 1.23 7.42 -3.15
CA VAL A 106 0.56 8.06 -2.02
C VAL A 106 -0.85 7.48 -1.96
N TRP A 107 -1.18 6.89 -0.84
CA TRP A 107 -2.47 6.24 -0.66
C TRP A 107 -3.17 6.79 0.56
N LYS A 108 -4.49 6.84 0.51
CA LYS A 108 -5.31 7.21 1.66
C LYS A 108 -6.37 6.16 1.93
N SER A 109 -6.72 6.01 3.18
CA SER A 109 -7.76 5.09 3.59
C SER A 109 -8.53 5.68 4.76
N THR A 110 -9.82 5.34 4.83
CA THR A 110 -10.65 5.70 5.97
C THR A 110 -11.48 4.48 6.35
N ASP A 111 -11.75 4.36 7.63
CA ASP A 111 -12.54 3.24 8.14
C ASP A 111 -14.02 3.61 8.27
N GLY A 112 -14.41 4.72 7.67
CA GLY A 112 -15.79 5.18 7.74
C GLY A 112 -16.10 6.04 8.95
N SER A 113 -15.13 6.22 9.85
CA SER A 113 -15.24 7.18 10.95
C SER A 113 -14.42 8.42 10.57
N ASN A 114 -14.09 9.25 11.53
CA ASN A 114 -13.33 10.47 11.27
C ASN A 114 -11.83 10.22 11.13
N THR A 115 -11.40 8.98 11.08
CA THR A 115 -9.99 8.63 11.01
C THR A 115 -9.55 8.44 9.56
N VAL A 116 -8.49 9.12 9.18
CA VAL A 116 -7.90 9.01 7.85
C VAL A 116 -6.45 8.57 7.98
N HIS A 117 -6.06 7.57 7.21
CA HIS A 117 -4.68 7.11 7.15
C HIS A 117 -4.08 7.52 5.82
N GLU A 118 -2.83 7.96 5.85
CA GLU A 118 -2.08 8.26 4.63
C GLU A 118 -0.78 7.48 4.63
N LEU A 119 -0.47 6.85 3.52
CA LEU A 119 0.72 6.03 3.36
C LEU A 119 1.49 6.55 2.16
N VAL A 120 2.76 6.86 2.37
CA VAL A 120 3.65 7.32 1.32
C VAL A 120 4.74 6.29 1.12
N LEU A 121 4.82 5.76 -0.09
CA LEU A 121 5.81 4.75 -0.45
C LEU A 121 6.74 5.31 -1.50
N LYS A 122 8.04 5.03 -1.35
CA LYS A 122 9.07 5.46 -2.29
C LYS A 122 9.97 4.28 -2.66
N LYS A 123 10.39 4.26 -3.89
CA LYS A 123 11.41 3.31 -4.36
C LYS A 123 12.80 3.88 -4.31
#